data_3372e5236748caa43bac972bed4a71fc
#
_entry.id   3372e5236748caa43bac972bed4a71fc
#
_cell.length_a   1.000
_cell.length_b   1.000
_cell.length_c   1.000
_cell.angle_alpha   90.00
_cell.angle_beta   90.00
_cell.angle_gamma   90.00
#
_symmetry.space_group_name_H-M   'P 1'
#
loop_
_entity.id
_entity.type
_entity.pdbx_description
1 polymer ?
#
loop_
_entity_poly.entity_id
_entity_poly.type
_entity_poly.pdbx_seq_one_letter_code
_entity_poly.pdbx_strand_id
1 'polypeptide(L)'
;MSDMKKLNDEALTNVTGGRTRYVQNDAGANVRSGPGTRFGKWYHLDEGDPCYTNGERVYNDDDGYDWVQLDDGGWVAAHLLGI
;
A
#
# COMPACT_ATOMS: atom_id res chain seq x y z
N MET A 1 21.23 -0.08 20.60
CA MET A 1 20.94 0.06 20.55
C MET A 1 20.41 0.40 20.31
N SER A 2 20.49 0.24 20.01
CA SER A 2 19.93 0.42 19.75
C SER A 2 19.54 0.65 19.29
N ASP A 3 19.78 0.41 19.05
CA ASP A 3 19.38 0.47 18.65
C ASP A 3 19.01 0.54 18.10
N MET A 4 19.21 0.22 17.87
CA MET A 4 18.92 0.17 17.46
C MET A 4 18.47 0.20 17.06
N LYS A 5 18.61 -0.06 17.08
CA LYS A 5 18.23 -0.06 16.83
C LYS A 5 17.75 0.19 16.40
N LYS A 6 17.96 0.02 16.39
CA LYS A 6 17.55 0.28 15.97
C LYS A 6 17.31 0.65 15.38
N LEU A 7 17.52 0.36 14.98
CA LEU A 7 17.30 0.64 14.41
C LEU A 7 16.98 0.86 13.75
N ASN A 8 17.18 0.57 13.55
CA ASN A 8 16.82 0.73 13.05
C ASN A 8 16.40 0.79 12.44
N ASP A 9 16.46 0.48 12.32
CA ASP A 9 15.97 0.62 11.85
C ASP A 9 15.56 0.94 11.34
N GLU A 10 15.76 0.65 11.39
CA GLU A 10 15.39 1.10 10.89
C GLU A 10 15.39 1.59 10.33
N ALA A 11 15.84 1.32 10.35
CA ALA A 11 15.90 1.80 9.76
C ALA A 11 15.98 1.89 9.09
N LEU A 12 16.17 1.44 8.81
CA LEU A 12 16.11 1.53 8.19
C LEU A 12 15.64 1.72 7.52
N THR A 13 15.51 1.39 7.41
CA THR A 13 14.90 1.71 6.74
C THR A 13 14.49 2.24 6.24
N ASN A 14 14.83 2.27 5.88
CA ASN A 14 14.40 2.95 5.31
C ASN A 14 14.25 3.34 4.61
N VAL A 15 14.57 3.27 5.14
CA VAL A 15 14.72 3.79 4.06
C VAL A 15 13.92 3.74 2.83
N THR A 16 13.76 2.93 2.18
CA THR A 16 13.11 2.86 0.92
C THR A 16 11.63 3.13 0.92
N GLY A 17 10.99 3.56 1.81
CA GLY A 17 9.61 3.98 1.76
C GLY A 17 8.57 2.90 2.00
N GLY A 18 8.97 1.69 2.33
CA GLY A 18 8.03 0.67 2.73
C GLY A 18 7.35 1.05 4.03
N ARG A 19 6.01 0.92 4.09
CA ARG A 19 5.24 1.31 5.27
C ARG A 19 4.02 0.47 5.46
N THR A 20 3.59 0.37 6.71
CA THR A 20 2.29 -0.18 7.04
C THR A 20 1.25 0.92 6.93
N ARG A 21 0.21 0.67 6.17
CA ARG A 21 -0.96 1.55 6.06
C ARG A 21 -2.19 0.74 6.39
N TYR A 22 -3.26 1.42 6.75
CA TYR A 22 -4.52 0.76 7.11
C TYR A 22 -5.62 1.23 6.17
N VAL A 23 -6.50 0.32 5.79
CA VAL A 23 -7.65 0.65 4.96
C VAL A 23 -8.55 1.61 5.72
N GLN A 24 -8.85 2.77 5.13
CA GLN A 24 -9.63 3.84 5.76
C GLN A 24 -10.97 4.07 5.09
N ASN A 25 -11.32 3.21 4.15
CA ASN A 25 -12.59 3.29 3.46
C ASN A 25 -13.55 2.28 4.09
N ASP A 26 -14.75 2.71 4.46
CA ASP A 26 -15.71 1.83 5.15
C ASP A 26 -16.19 0.67 4.28
N ALA A 27 -16.12 0.80 2.96
CA ALA A 27 -16.42 -0.29 2.04
C ALA A 27 -15.22 -1.20 1.80
N GLY A 28 -14.07 -0.92 2.45
CA GLY A 28 -12.87 -1.70 2.27
C GLY A 28 -12.08 -1.32 1.03
N ALA A 29 -11.23 -2.20 0.58
CA ALA A 29 -10.39 -1.96 -0.59
C ALA A 29 -10.12 -3.27 -1.33
N ASN A 30 -10.13 -3.22 -2.65
CA ASN A 30 -9.76 -4.36 -3.48
C ASN A 30 -8.28 -4.29 -3.82
N VAL A 31 -7.57 -5.40 -3.63
CA VAL A 31 -6.18 -5.53 -4.06
C VAL A 31 -6.18 -6.21 -5.42
N ARG A 32 -5.50 -5.60 -6.39
CA ARG A 32 -5.55 -6.03 -7.79
C ARG A 32 -4.17 -6.42 -8.30
N SER A 33 -4.16 -7.07 -9.47
CA SER A 33 -2.90 -7.53 -10.07
C SER A 33 -2.07 -6.40 -10.68
N GLY A 34 -2.64 -5.22 -10.85
CA GLY A 34 -1.95 -4.08 -11.42
C GLY A 34 -2.56 -2.76 -10.94
N PRO A 35 -1.93 -1.64 -11.28
CA PRO A 35 -2.33 -0.33 -10.76
C PRO A 35 -3.52 0.27 -11.54
N GLY A 36 -4.68 -0.33 -11.39
CA GLY A 36 -5.88 0.16 -12.06
C GLY A 36 -7.08 -0.74 -11.83
N THR A 37 -8.28 -0.18 -11.96
CA THR A 37 -9.52 -0.94 -11.77
C THR A 37 -9.77 -1.97 -12.87
N ARG A 38 -9.07 -1.86 -13.99
CA ARG A 38 -9.17 -2.82 -15.10
C ARG A 38 -8.42 -4.12 -14.80
N PHE A 39 -7.51 -4.09 -13.84
CA PHE A 39 -6.73 -5.28 -13.48
C PHE A 39 -7.55 -6.19 -12.57
N GLY A 40 -7.31 -7.48 -12.69
CA GLY A 40 -8.06 -8.48 -11.93
C GLY A 40 -7.89 -8.31 -10.42
N LYS A 41 -8.99 -8.50 -9.73
CA LYS A 41 -8.98 -8.42 -8.26
C LYS A 41 -8.42 -9.72 -7.70
N TRP A 42 -7.43 -9.59 -6.81
CA TRP A 42 -6.85 -10.75 -6.13
C TRP A 42 -7.61 -11.08 -4.83
N TYR A 43 -7.88 -10.05 -4.01
CA TYR A 43 -8.59 -10.21 -2.76
C TYR A 43 -9.11 -8.87 -2.27
N HIS A 44 -9.92 -8.91 -1.22
CA HIS A 44 -10.55 -7.73 -0.64
C HIS A 44 -10.06 -7.56 0.80
N LEU A 45 -9.81 -6.31 1.19
CA LEU A 45 -9.46 -5.95 2.56
C LEU A 45 -10.59 -5.13 3.15
N ASP A 46 -10.86 -5.36 4.44
CA ASP A 46 -11.89 -4.60 5.16
C ASP A 46 -11.29 -3.34 5.77
N GLU A 47 -12.16 -2.42 6.13
CA GLU A 47 -11.75 -1.22 6.85
C GLU A 47 -10.94 -1.62 8.08
N GLY A 48 -9.79 -0.95 8.28
CA GLY A 48 -8.91 -1.22 9.40
C GLY A 48 -7.87 -2.29 9.16
N ASP A 49 -7.97 -3.04 8.07
CA ASP A 49 -6.97 -4.07 7.76
C ASP A 49 -5.65 -3.43 7.36
N PRO A 50 -4.52 -4.05 7.75
CA PRO A 50 -3.22 -3.51 7.40
C PRO A 50 -2.81 -3.82 5.96
N CYS A 51 -2.07 -2.89 5.37
CA CYS A 51 -1.46 -3.04 4.05
C CYS A 51 0.02 -2.70 4.19
N TYR A 52 0.87 -3.57 3.68
CA TYR A 52 2.32 -3.38 3.76
C TYR A 52 2.81 -2.90 2.40
N THR A 53 3.00 -1.58 2.28
CA THR A 53 3.39 -0.95 1.00
C THR A 53 4.88 -1.01 0.80
N ASN A 54 5.32 -1.09 -0.46
CA ASN A 54 6.76 -1.17 -0.78
C ASN A 54 7.34 0.14 -1.34
N GLY A 55 6.54 1.21 -1.37
CA GLY A 55 7.00 2.51 -1.85
C GLY A 55 6.67 2.81 -3.30
N GLU A 56 6.23 1.82 -4.08
CA GLU A 56 5.84 2.05 -5.47
C GLU A 56 4.49 2.75 -5.53
N ARG A 57 4.41 3.77 -6.40
CA ARG A 57 3.19 4.55 -6.55
C ARG A 57 3.04 4.95 -8.02
N VAL A 58 1.88 4.67 -8.60
CA VAL A 58 1.61 4.93 -10.01
C VAL A 58 0.29 5.65 -10.14
N TYR A 59 0.28 6.74 -10.90
CA TYR A 59 -0.96 7.44 -11.23
C TYR A 59 -1.61 6.73 -12.41
N ASN A 60 -2.92 6.47 -12.31
CA ASN A 60 -3.69 5.87 -13.40
C ASN A 60 -4.62 6.92 -14.00
N ASP A 61 -4.38 7.29 -15.25
CA ASP A 61 -5.17 8.33 -15.93
C ASP A 61 -6.64 7.93 -16.10
N ASP A 62 -6.91 6.65 -16.35
CA ASP A 62 -8.27 6.18 -16.57
C ASP A 62 -9.10 6.26 -15.29
N ASP A 63 -8.49 5.93 -14.16
CA ASP A 63 -9.17 5.98 -12.87
C ASP A 63 -9.15 7.37 -12.26
N GLY A 64 -8.11 8.16 -12.59
CA GLY A 64 -7.98 9.53 -12.07
C GLY A 64 -7.37 9.61 -10.68
N TYR A 65 -6.67 8.57 -10.24
CA TYR A 65 -6.02 8.57 -8.92
C TYR A 65 -4.83 7.63 -8.88
N ASP A 66 -4.07 7.71 -7.78
CA ASP A 66 -2.86 6.93 -7.59
C ASP A 66 -3.15 5.54 -7.07
N TRP A 67 -2.27 4.61 -7.43
CA TRP A 67 -2.24 3.24 -6.91
C TRP A 67 -0.90 3.00 -6.24
N VAL A 68 -0.90 2.24 -5.15
CA VAL A 68 0.34 1.87 -4.45
C VAL A 68 0.47 0.37 -4.44
N GLN A 69 1.72 -0.10 -4.52
CA GLN A 69 1.99 -1.53 -4.53
C GLN A 69 2.24 -2.04 -3.13
N LEU A 70 1.74 -3.23 -2.86
CA LEU A 70 1.98 -3.94 -1.61
C LEU A 70 3.15 -4.89 -1.77
N ASP A 71 3.71 -5.34 -0.65
CA ASP A 71 4.87 -6.24 -0.63
C ASP A 71 4.59 -7.57 -1.35
N ASP A 72 3.33 -7.99 -1.41
CA ASP A 72 2.95 -9.22 -2.12
C ASP A 72 2.82 -9.03 -3.64
N GLY A 73 3.05 -7.82 -4.12
CA GLY A 73 2.95 -7.49 -5.54
C GLY A 73 1.59 -6.98 -5.97
N GLY A 74 0.59 -7.01 -5.10
CA GLY A 74 -0.73 -6.49 -5.39
C GLY A 74 -0.77 -4.97 -5.36
N TRP A 75 -1.83 -4.39 -5.90
CA TRP A 75 -1.99 -2.95 -5.99
C TRP A 75 -3.32 -2.52 -5.39
N VAL A 76 -3.32 -1.41 -4.69
CA VAL A 76 -4.52 -0.85 -4.05
C VAL A 76 -4.55 0.66 -4.28
N ALA A 77 -5.75 1.22 -4.44
CA ALA A 77 -5.89 2.66 -4.63
C ALA A 77 -5.42 3.42 -3.39
N ALA A 78 -4.53 4.38 -3.59
CA ALA A 78 -3.89 5.09 -2.49
C ALA A 78 -4.90 5.82 -1.59
N HIS A 79 -5.93 6.42 -2.19
CA HIS A 79 -6.91 7.18 -1.40
C HIS A 79 -7.70 6.29 -0.44
N LEU A 80 -7.81 4.98 -0.72
CA LEU A 80 -8.50 4.06 0.19
C LEU A 80 -7.67 3.79 1.44
N LEU A 81 -6.39 4.13 1.42
CA LEU A 81 -5.49 4.03 2.57
C LEU A 81 -5.23 5.40 3.20
N GLY A 82 -5.89 6.43 2.71
CA GLY A 82 -5.72 7.78 3.24
C GLY A 82 -4.40 8.45 2.84
N ILE A 83 -3.82 8.03 1.74
CA ILE A 83 -2.53 8.59 1.30
C ILE A 83 -2.57 9.11 -0.18
#